data_516e032641b3c65d273caf3f69569c7e
#
_entry.id   516e032641b3c65d273caf3f69569c7e
#
_cell.length_a   1.000
_cell.length_b   1.000
_cell.length_c   1.000
_cell.angle_alpha   90.00
_cell.angle_beta   90.00
_cell.angle_gamma   90.00
#
_symmetry.space_group_name_H-M   'P 1'
#
loop_
_entity.id
_entity.type
_entity.pdbx_description
1 polymer ?
#
loop_
_entity_poly.entity_id
_entity_poly.type
_entity_poly.pdbx_seq_one_letter_code
_entity_poly.pdbx_strand_id
1 'polypeptide(L)'
;MRVVEYHANDDVRIVELPVPEIQAGELLVQLRACGICASDVMEWYMQPRAPLYPGHEPVGVVVAVGDGVRQFSVGQRVFFHHHVPCMVCHFCQRGSFSQCTTWRATRLYPGGLAEYVRVPALNVERDVLPLPDDISFEAATLIEPLACCLRGIERASIQTGDCVCIVGAGSNGLMLAQLAQQRGAGCVIVSDPIEYRRQQALAAGADVALDPSAQPLTEQIQAINYGRKPDVVIVTPSKVEVMQQGMELVGPGGTVLLFAPPAPDKLLPVAPNRLFFQEITLRTSYSAGPYETRQALELLRYGRIRAESIITHRFELGQAAQAFKLVANPGNALKVVIFPEGA
;
A
#
# COMPACT_ATOMS: atom_id res chain seq x y z
N MET A 1 4.92 -27.83 1.47
CA MET A 1 3.99 -26.72 1.30
C MET A 1 4.22 -26.00 -0.01
N ARG A 2 3.16 -25.50 -0.64
CA ARG A 2 3.28 -24.71 -1.88
C ARG A 2 3.62 -23.25 -1.58
N VAL A 3 4.47 -22.68 -2.43
CA VAL A 3 4.97 -21.30 -2.30
C VAL A 3 5.03 -20.67 -3.70
N VAL A 4 4.69 -19.40 -3.79
CA VAL A 4 4.88 -18.61 -5.01
C VAL A 4 6.35 -18.20 -5.10
N GLU A 5 6.99 -18.52 -6.22
CA GLU A 5 8.35 -18.08 -6.56
C GLU A 5 8.31 -17.16 -7.77
N TYR A 6 8.83 -15.95 -7.61
CA TYR A 6 8.88 -14.92 -8.65
C TYR A 6 10.24 -14.91 -9.35
N HIS A 7 10.25 -15.02 -10.67
CA HIS A 7 11.42 -14.86 -11.55
C HIS A 7 11.29 -13.59 -12.42
N ALA A 8 10.10 -13.39 -13.00
CA ALA A 8 9.72 -12.22 -13.81
C ALA A 8 8.18 -12.05 -13.78
N ASN A 9 7.65 -10.95 -14.30
CA ASN A 9 6.20 -10.73 -14.33
C ASN A 9 5.44 -11.77 -15.17
N ASP A 10 6.10 -12.39 -16.13
CA ASP A 10 5.59 -13.47 -16.97
C ASP A 10 6.08 -14.88 -16.55
N ASP A 11 6.96 -14.94 -15.55
CA ASP A 11 7.50 -16.18 -14.98
C ASP A 11 7.36 -16.21 -13.45
N VAL A 12 6.17 -16.56 -13.01
CA VAL A 12 5.80 -16.79 -11.61
C VAL A 12 5.39 -18.24 -11.45
N ARG A 13 6.05 -18.96 -10.54
CA ARG A 13 5.93 -20.42 -10.40
C ARG A 13 5.38 -20.79 -9.03
N ILE A 14 4.76 -21.98 -8.95
CA ILE A 14 4.48 -22.65 -7.68
C ILE A 14 5.56 -23.68 -7.46
N VAL A 15 6.26 -23.57 -6.35
CA VAL A 15 7.29 -24.51 -5.91
C VAL A 15 6.91 -25.15 -4.59
N GLU A 16 7.49 -26.31 -4.31
CA GLU A 16 7.31 -26.99 -3.03
C GLU A 16 8.53 -26.78 -2.12
N LEU A 17 8.26 -26.31 -0.90
CA LEU A 17 9.25 -26.18 0.17
C LEU A 17 8.80 -27.00 1.39
N PRO A 18 9.72 -27.39 2.28
CA PRO A 18 9.31 -27.90 3.59
C PRO A 18 8.58 -26.83 4.39
N VAL A 19 7.64 -27.23 5.24
CA VAL A 19 7.02 -26.30 6.20
C VAL A 19 8.11 -25.77 7.13
N PRO A 20 8.21 -24.44 7.34
CA PRO A 20 9.28 -23.89 8.19
C PRO A 20 9.17 -24.35 9.65
N GLU A 21 10.29 -24.72 10.24
CA GLU A 21 10.39 -24.89 11.68
C GLU A 21 10.51 -23.54 12.37
N ILE A 22 9.80 -23.37 13.48
CA ILE A 22 9.84 -22.15 14.28
C ILE A 22 10.81 -22.27 15.46
N GLN A 23 11.34 -21.13 15.88
CA GLN A 23 12.22 -21.00 17.04
C GLN A 23 11.51 -20.29 18.19
N ALA A 24 12.18 -20.13 19.33
CA ALA A 24 11.67 -19.35 20.45
C ALA A 24 11.30 -17.91 20.01
N GLY A 25 10.16 -17.44 20.43
CA GLY A 25 9.65 -16.10 20.09
C GLY A 25 8.94 -16.00 18.75
N GLU A 26 8.93 -17.05 17.92
CA GLU A 26 8.36 -17.03 16.57
C GLU A 26 6.93 -17.62 16.51
N LEU A 27 6.24 -17.35 15.41
CA LEU A 27 4.97 -17.98 15.07
C LEU A 27 5.07 -18.73 13.73
N LEU A 28 4.35 -19.83 13.61
CA LEU A 28 3.97 -20.40 12.33
C LEU A 28 2.52 -20.03 12.06
N VAL A 29 2.29 -19.35 10.94
CA VAL A 29 0.97 -18.90 10.51
C VAL A 29 0.57 -19.61 9.23
N GLN A 30 -0.61 -20.23 9.22
CA GLN A 30 -1.24 -20.74 8.01
C GLN A 30 -1.90 -19.56 7.27
N LEU A 31 -1.52 -19.35 6.02
CA LEU A 31 -2.09 -18.30 5.18
C LEU A 31 -3.61 -18.48 5.03
N ARG A 32 -4.35 -17.38 5.07
CA ARG A 32 -5.76 -17.31 4.71
C ARG A 32 -6.03 -16.38 3.55
N ALA A 33 -5.27 -15.30 3.43
CA ALA A 33 -5.29 -14.42 2.28
C ALA A 33 -3.99 -13.59 2.23
N CYS A 34 -3.60 -13.16 1.03
CA CYS A 34 -2.50 -12.21 0.83
C CYS A 34 -2.82 -11.31 -0.37
N GLY A 35 -2.73 -10.01 -0.19
CA GLY A 35 -2.83 -9.06 -1.29
C GLY A 35 -1.58 -9.05 -2.16
N ILE A 36 -1.73 -8.73 -3.45
CA ILE A 36 -0.62 -8.39 -4.34
C ILE A 36 -0.54 -6.88 -4.47
N CYS A 37 0.64 -6.34 -4.23
CA CYS A 37 0.95 -4.92 -4.38
C CYS A 37 1.47 -4.61 -5.79
N ALA A 38 1.27 -3.38 -6.25
CA ALA A 38 1.89 -2.92 -7.50
C ALA A 38 3.43 -3.01 -7.47
N SER A 39 4.05 -2.94 -6.28
CA SER A 39 5.50 -3.12 -6.14
C SER A 39 5.98 -4.53 -6.43
N ASP A 40 5.11 -5.55 -6.30
CA ASP A 40 5.45 -6.95 -6.59
C ASP A 40 5.61 -7.21 -8.11
N VAL A 41 5.20 -6.25 -8.94
CA VAL A 41 5.34 -6.31 -10.41
C VAL A 41 6.20 -5.17 -10.99
N MET A 42 6.87 -4.39 -10.13
CA MET A 42 7.87 -3.41 -10.58
C MET A 42 9.16 -4.12 -10.96
N GLU A 43 9.38 -4.35 -12.26
CA GLU A 43 10.52 -5.15 -12.77
C GLU A 43 11.87 -4.65 -12.26
N TRP A 44 12.15 -3.36 -12.32
CA TRP A 44 13.39 -2.78 -11.83
C TRP A 44 13.65 -3.02 -10.32
N TYR A 45 12.57 -3.28 -9.57
CA TYR A 45 12.63 -3.53 -8.13
C TYR A 45 12.66 -5.04 -7.82
N MET A 46 11.94 -5.86 -8.58
CA MET A 46 11.80 -7.30 -8.33
C MET A 46 12.91 -8.14 -8.98
N GLN A 47 13.18 -7.93 -10.27
CA GLN A 47 14.12 -8.76 -11.05
C GLN A 47 15.55 -8.83 -10.47
N PRO A 48 16.17 -7.73 -9.97
CA PRO A 48 17.52 -7.82 -9.39
C PRO A 48 17.63 -8.72 -8.15
N ARG A 49 16.49 -9.10 -7.56
CA ARG A 49 16.39 -9.96 -6.38
C ARG A 49 15.85 -11.36 -6.68
N ALA A 50 15.39 -11.57 -7.91
CA ALA A 50 14.86 -12.86 -8.35
C ALA A 50 15.97 -13.93 -8.43
N PRO A 51 15.66 -15.23 -8.15
CA PRO A 51 14.36 -15.71 -7.68
C PRO A 51 14.07 -15.31 -6.22
N LEU A 52 12.81 -14.99 -5.91
CA LEU A 52 12.38 -14.62 -4.56
C LEU A 52 10.95 -15.10 -4.27
N TYR A 53 10.60 -15.16 -2.99
CA TYR A 53 9.26 -15.52 -2.52
C TYR A 53 8.52 -14.25 -2.12
N PRO A 54 7.54 -13.77 -2.93
CA PRO A 54 6.85 -12.50 -2.72
C PRO A 54 5.74 -12.59 -1.67
N GLY A 55 5.03 -11.47 -1.52
CA GLY A 55 3.88 -11.30 -0.63
C GLY A 55 4.25 -10.58 0.67
N HIS A 56 3.65 -9.41 0.85
CA HIS A 56 3.89 -8.56 2.02
C HIS A 56 2.61 -8.01 2.65
N GLU A 57 1.44 -8.49 2.19
CA GLU A 57 0.12 -8.15 2.73
C GLU A 57 -0.61 -9.40 3.28
N PRO A 58 0.07 -10.31 4.02
CA PRO A 58 -0.51 -11.57 4.42
C PRO A 58 -1.33 -11.46 5.70
N VAL A 59 -2.34 -12.32 5.79
CA VAL A 59 -3.14 -12.59 6.97
C VAL A 59 -3.38 -14.09 7.11
N GLY A 60 -3.56 -14.58 8.33
CA GLY A 60 -3.74 -16.01 8.52
C GLY A 60 -4.16 -16.41 9.92
N VAL A 61 -3.99 -17.71 10.20
CA VAL A 61 -4.29 -18.32 11.50
C VAL A 61 -3.01 -18.92 12.07
N VAL A 62 -2.73 -18.63 13.32
CA VAL A 62 -1.60 -19.20 14.05
C VAL A 62 -1.79 -20.71 14.20
N VAL A 63 -0.82 -21.52 13.73
CA VAL A 63 -0.85 -22.99 13.83
C VAL A 63 0.21 -23.56 14.75
N ALA A 64 1.27 -22.79 15.04
CA ALA A 64 2.25 -23.12 16.08
C ALA A 64 2.81 -21.85 16.70
N VAL A 65 3.18 -21.96 17.98
CA VAL A 65 3.69 -20.85 18.81
C VAL A 65 5.02 -21.28 19.41
N GLY A 66 6.09 -20.51 19.18
CA GLY A 66 7.42 -20.76 19.71
C GLY A 66 7.52 -20.43 21.21
N ASP A 67 8.50 -21.04 21.85
CA ASP A 67 8.73 -20.83 23.28
C ASP A 67 8.87 -19.35 23.62
N GLY A 68 8.30 -18.95 24.78
CA GLY A 68 8.34 -17.57 25.28
C GLY A 68 7.28 -16.61 24.71
N VAL A 69 6.57 -16.97 23.66
CA VAL A 69 5.44 -16.19 23.16
C VAL A 69 4.22 -16.40 24.06
N ARG A 70 3.70 -15.31 24.64
CA ARG A 70 2.56 -15.35 25.59
C ARG A 70 1.32 -14.61 25.07
N GLN A 71 1.50 -13.75 24.07
CA GLN A 71 0.46 -12.87 23.53
C GLN A 71 -0.36 -13.48 22.39
N PHE A 72 0.03 -14.65 21.90
CA PHE A 72 -0.67 -15.36 20.83
C PHE A 72 -0.91 -16.82 21.18
N SER A 73 -1.94 -17.42 20.60
CA SER A 73 -2.31 -18.82 20.76
C SER A 73 -2.64 -19.47 19.40
N VAL A 74 -2.52 -20.79 19.34
CA VAL A 74 -2.94 -21.58 18.18
C VAL A 74 -4.45 -21.37 17.93
N GLY A 75 -4.83 -21.22 16.67
CA GLY A 75 -6.19 -20.90 16.23
C GLY A 75 -6.48 -19.40 16.11
N GLN A 76 -5.61 -18.53 16.63
CA GLN A 76 -5.84 -17.10 16.59
C GLN A 76 -5.65 -16.53 15.18
N ARG A 77 -6.58 -15.68 14.75
CA ARG A 77 -6.55 -14.94 13.49
C ARG A 77 -5.58 -13.75 13.63
N VAL A 78 -4.67 -13.57 12.66
CA VAL A 78 -3.64 -12.53 12.73
C VAL A 78 -3.36 -11.88 11.38
N PHE A 79 -3.08 -10.57 11.41
CA PHE A 79 -2.24 -9.87 10.43
C PHE A 79 -0.80 -9.91 10.93
N PHE A 80 0.18 -10.02 10.02
CA PHE A 80 1.59 -9.99 10.38
C PHE A 80 2.40 -9.22 9.35
N HIS A 81 3.05 -8.16 9.85
CA HIS A 81 3.78 -7.22 9.00
C HIS A 81 5.15 -7.79 8.60
N HIS A 82 5.49 -7.65 7.33
CA HIS A 82 6.74 -8.20 6.77
C HIS A 82 8.00 -7.47 7.25
N HIS A 83 7.90 -6.19 7.59
CA HIS A 83 9.00 -5.38 8.08
C HIS A 83 8.67 -4.72 9.41
N VAL A 84 9.60 -4.76 10.35
CA VAL A 84 9.44 -4.10 11.64
C VAL A 84 10.70 -3.32 12.06
N PRO A 85 10.55 -2.13 12.65
CA PRO A 85 11.65 -1.32 13.13
C PRO A 85 12.17 -1.80 14.50
N CYS A 86 13.41 -1.43 14.86
CA CYS A 86 13.94 -1.70 16.20
C CYS A 86 13.33 -0.84 17.31
N MET A 87 12.63 0.23 17.01
CA MET A 87 11.97 1.21 17.88
C MET A 87 12.92 2.07 18.74
N VAL A 88 14.23 1.84 18.73
CA VAL A 88 15.19 2.50 19.62
C VAL A 88 16.26 3.34 18.92
N CYS A 89 16.48 3.16 17.61
CA CYS A 89 17.50 3.91 16.88
C CYS A 89 17.06 5.35 16.58
N HIS A 90 18.01 6.19 16.18
CA HIS A 90 17.76 7.58 15.80
C HIS A 90 16.59 7.75 14.81
N PHE A 91 16.51 6.90 13.79
CA PHE A 91 15.43 6.96 12.80
C PHE A 91 14.06 6.62 13.39
N CYS A 92 14.01 5.59 14.24
CA CYS A 92 12.76 5.18 14.91
C CYS A 92 12.23 6.27 15.84
N GLN A 93 13.11 6.90 16.63
CA GLN A 93 12.74 8.00 17.53
C GLN A 93 12.18 9.23 16.80
N ARG A 94 12.45 9.37 15.50
CA ARG A 94 11.93 10.43 14.65
C ARG A 94 10.74 9.99 13.77
N GLY A 95 10.20 8.78 13.97
CA GLY A 95 9.11 8.23 13.16
C GLY A 95 9.52 7.85 11.73
N SER A 96 10.83 7.80 11.42
CA SER A 96 11.37 7.43 10.11
C SER A 96 11.67 5.93 10.02
N PHE A 97 10.69 5.09 10.33
CA PHE A 97 10.83 3.63 10.50
C PHE A 97 11.49 2.93 9.29
N SER A 98 11.09 3.29 8.08
CA SER A 98 11.65 2.72 6.85
C SER A 98 13.16 3.01 6.63
N GLN A 99 13.75 3.92 7.42
CA GLN A 99 15.20 4.20 7.41
C GLN A 99 15.96 3.39 8.48
N CYS A 100 15.26 2.68 9.36
CA CYS A 100 15.85 1.79 10.35
C CYS A 100 16.53 0.59 9.66
N THR A 101 17.77 0.26 10.03
CA THR A 101 18.48 -0.90 9.48
C THR A 101 17.78 -2.22 9.81
N THR A 102 17.22 -2.34 11.01
CA THR A 102 16.43 -3.50 11.42
C THR A 102 15.20 -3.66 10.54
N TRP A 103 14.46 -2.58 10.27
CA TRP A 103 13.30 -2.60 9.38
C TRP A 103 13.68 -3.13 7.99
N ARG A 104 14.81 -2.71 7.45
CA ARG A 104 15.31 -3.16 6.15
C ARG A 104 15.79 -4.62 6.15
N ALA A 105 16.18 -5.14 7.29
CA ALA A 105 16.70 -6.50 7.44
C ALA A 105 15.61 -7.54 7.75
N THR A 106 14.51 -7.16 8.43
CA THR A 106 13.45 -8.11 8.76
C THR A 106 12.70 -8.61 7.52
N ARG A 107 12.32 -9.88 7.55
CA ARG A 107 11.59 -10.58 6.47
C ARG A 107 10.69 -11.64 7.07
N LEU A 108 9.62 -11.96 6.36
CA LEU A 108 8.87 -13.21 6.55
C LEU A 108 9.59 -14.36 5.84
N TYR A 109 9.38 -15.58 6.27
CA TYR A 109 9.97 -16.76 5.61
C TYR A 109 8.89 -17.78 5.26
N PRO A 110 8.84 -18.21 3.97
CA PRO A 110 9.67 -17.75 2.83
C PRO A 110 9.26 -16.38 2.33
N GLY A 111 8.00 -16.02 2.37
CA GLY A 111 7.30 -14.81 2.00
C GLY A 111 5.81 -14.96 2.34
N GLY A 112 5.00 -13.93 2.13
CA GLY A 112 3.57 -13.96 2.48
C GLY A 112 2.70 -14.77 1.52
N LEU A 113 3.17 -15.10 0.31
CA LEU A 113 2.46 -15.94 -0.66
C LEU A 113 2.92 -17.41 -0.55
N ALA A 114 2.74 -18.00 0.63
CA ALA A 114 3.06 -19.39 0.97
C ALA A 114 1.95 -19.97 1.86
N GLU A 115 1.69 -21.27 1.75
CA GLU A 115 0.66 -21.94 2.58
C GLU A 115 0.93 -21.78 4.08
N TYR A 116 2.21 -21.75 4.47
CA TYR A 116 2.65 -21.50 5.86
C TYR A 116 3.78 -20.49 5.87
N VAL A 117 3.74 -19.58 6.82
CA VAL A 117 4.72 -18.51 6.97
C VAL A 117 5.28 -18.53 8.38
N ARG A 118 6.61 -18.59 8.50
CA ARG A 118 7.32 -18.34 9.75
C ARG A 118 7.44 -16.84 9.95
N VAL A 119 6.91 -16.37 11.05
CA VAL A 119 6.96 -14.97 11.47
C VAL A 119 8.06 -14.82 12.51
N PRO A 120 9.15 -14.09 12.22
CA PRO A 120 10.29 -13.95 13.13
C PRO A 120 9.91 -13.28 14.46
N ALA A 121 10.64 -13.61 15.51
CA ALA A 121 10.38 -13.15 16.88
C ALA A 121 10.21 -11.62 17.01
N LEU A 122 11.03 -10.84 16.30
CA LEU A 122 10.93 -9.39 16.31
C LEU A 122 9.64 -8.89 15.66
N ASN A 123 9.18 -9.53 14.58
CA ASN A 123 7.90 -9.21 13.95
C ASN A 123 6.75 -9.55 14.89
N VAL A 124 6.81 -10.71 15.57
CA VAL A 124 5.83 -11.13 16.59
C VAL A 124 5.74 -10.10 17.72
N GLU A 125 6.87 -9.61 18.20
CA GLU A 125 6.92 -8.62 19.26
C GLU A 125 6.37 -7.26 18.84
N ARG A 126 6.63 -6.83 17.59
CA ARG A 126 6.44 -5.44 17.16
C ARG A 126 5.16 -5.22 16.39
N ASP A 127 4.82 -6.11 15.46
CA ASP A 127 3.73 -5.83 14.50
C ASP A 127 3.04 -7.09 13.95
N VAL A 128 2.66 -7.99 14.84
CA VAL A 128 1.59 -8.95 14.61
C VAL A 128 0.34 -8.44 15.32
N LEU A 129 -0.78 -8.36 14.61
CA LEU A 129 -2.04 -7.86 15.15
C LEU A 129 -3.08 -8.98 15.20
N PRO A 130 -3.71 -9.24 16.36
CA PRO A 130 -4.87 -10.12 16.40
C PRO A 130 -6.01 -9.50 15.59
N LEU A 131 -6.63 -10.31 14.73
CA LEU A 131 -7.77 -9.88 13.93
C LEU A 131 -9.07 -10.21 14.68
N PRO A 132 -9.95 -9.23 14.91
CA PRO A 132 -11.31 -9.45 15.42
C PRO A 132 -12.12 -10.33 14.47
N ASP A 133 -13.15 -11.00 15.01
CA ASP A 133 -13.99 -11.91 14.21
C ASP A 133 -14.89 -11.19 13.18
N ASP A 134 -15.15 -9.91 13.40
CA ASP A 134 -15.96 -9.03 12.55
C ASP A 134 -15.21 -8.53 11.29
N ILE A 135 -13.89 -8.74 11.18
CA ILE A 135 -13.11 -8.44 9.97
C ILE A 135 -12.84 -9.72 9.19
N SER A 136 -13.18 -9.74 7.90
CA SER A 136 -12.80 -10.84 7.01
C SER A 136 -11.29 -10.88 6.77
N PHE A 137 -10.72 -12.07 6.50
CA PHE A 137 -9.32 -12.17 6.10
C PHE A 137 -9.04 -11.35 4.84
N GLU A 138 -9.99 -11.31 3.92
CA GLU A 138 -9.86 -10.52 2.70
C GLU A 138 -9.72 -9.03 2.99
N ALA A 139 -10.60 -8.45 3.81
CA ALA A 139 -10.50 -7.04 4.21
C ALA A 139 -9.20 -6.75 4.97
N ALA A 140 -8.76 -7.68 5.81
CA ALA A 140 -7.54 -7.54 6.59
C ALA A 140 -6.25 -7.53 5.74
N THR A 141 -6.27 -8.04 4.49
CA THR A 141 -5.13 -7.88 3.57
C THR A 141 -4.85 -6.40 3.23
N LEU A 142 -5.84 -5.53 3.41
CA LEU A 142 -5.67 -4.08 3.20
C LEU A 142 -4.95 -3.36 4.34
N ILE A 143 -4.67 -4.01 5.47
CA ILE A 143 -4.02 -3.36 6.63
C ILE A 143 -2.68 -2.74 6.22
N GLU A 144 -1.81 -3.50 5.53
CA GLU A 144 -0.50 -3.00 5.11
C GLU A 144 -0.62 -1.83 4.10
N PRO A 145 -1.31 -1.97 2.95
CA PRO A 145 -1.38 -0.87 2.00
C PRO A 145 -2.16 0.34 2.55
N LEU A 146 -3.14 0.15 3.42
CA LEU A 146 -3.83 1.25 4.10
C LEU A 146 -2.91 1.97 5.08
N ALA A 147 -2.05 1.24 5.81
CA ALA A 147 -1.04 1.83 6.67
C ALA A 147 -0.05 2.71 5.88
N CYS A 148 0.34 2.27 4.67
CA CYS A 148 1.13 3.09 3.74
C CYS A 148 0.38 4.37 3.33
N CYS A 149 -0.92 4.26 3.04
CA CYS A 149 -1.78 5.42 2.72
C CYS A 149 -1.92 6.38 3.90
N LEU A 150 -2.11 5.88 5.13
CA LEU A 150 -2.16 6.69 6.36
C LEU A 150 -0.88 7.51 6.53
N ARG A 151 0.27 6.86 6.40
CA ARG A 151 1.55 7.56 6.44
C ARG A 151 1.68 8.61 5.32
N GLY A 152 1.18 8.30 4.12
CA GLY A 152 1.13 9.24 3.00
C GLY A 152 0.31 10.48 3.34
N ILE A 153 -0.89 10.29 3.84
CA ILE A 153 -1.82 11.38 4.23
C ILE A 153 -1.22 12.26 5.33
N GLU A 154 -0.58 11.68 6.34
CA GLU A 154 0.11 12.45 7.39
C GLU A 154 1.24 13.31 6.79
N ARG A 155 2.02 12.74 5.88
CA ARG A 155 3.11 13.46 5.21
C ARG A 155 2.61 14.51 4.22
N ALA A 156 1.42 14.33 3.64
CA ALA A 156 0.78 15.32 2.77
C ALA A 156 0.36 16.59 3.55
N SER A 157 0.20 16.47 4.88
CA SER A 157 -0.15 17.59 5.79
C SER A 157 -1.44 18.32 5.40
N ILE A 158 -2.47 17.57 4.99
CA ILE A 158 -3.78 18.09 4.62
C ILE A 158 -4.38 18.90 5.78
N GLN A 159 -4.82 20.12 5.48
CA GLN A 159 -5.56 20.99 6.40
C GLN A 159 -7.06 20.91 6.14
N THR A 160 -7.86 21.20 7.16
CA THR A 160 -9.32 21.29 6.99
C THR A 160 -9.67 22.37 5.97
N GLY A 161 -10.44 21.98 4.96
CA GLY A 161 -10.86 22.87 3.87
C GLY A 161 -9.98 22.82 2.62
N ASP A 162 -8.83 22.11 2.63
CA ASP A 162 -7.95 21.99 1.47
C ASP A 162 -8.65 21.34 0.27
N CYS A 163 -8.32 21.80 -0.92
CA CYS A 163 -8.57 21.09 -2.16
C CYS A 163 -7.44 20.07 -2.41
N VAL A 164 -7.78 18.80 -2.36
CA VAL A 164 -6.83 17.68 -2.53
C VAL A 164 -7.04 17.04 -3.90
N CYS A 165 -6.00 16.98 -4.73
CA CYS A 165 -6.01 16.27 -6.00
C CYS A 165 -5.18 14.99 -5.89
N ILE A 166 -5.81 13.85 -6.13
CA ILE A 166 -5.14 12.53 -6.18
C ILE A 166 -5.03 12.11 -7.62
N VAL A 167 -3.79 11.97 -8.11
CA VAL A 167 -3.49 11.48 -9.45
C VAL A 167 -3.30 9.97 -9.39
N GLY A 168 -4.21 9.25 -10.09
CA GLY A 168 -4.31 7.80 -10.11
C GLY A 168 -5.37 7.25 -9.14
N ALA A 169 -6.38 6.55 -9.70
CA ALA A 169 -7.49 5.92 -8.99
C ALA A 169 -7.31 4.38 -8.87
N GLY A 170 -6.09 3.92 -8.65
CA GLY A 170 -5.84 2.54 -8.24
C GLY A 170 -6.26 2.30 -6.77
N SER A 171 -6.06 1.10 -6.24
CA SER A 171 -6.43 0.75 -4.85
C SER A 171 -5.92 1.77 -3.83
N ASN A 172 -4.66 2.18 -3.93
CA ASN A 172 -4.08 3.20 -3.04
C ASN A 172 -4.73 4.58 -3.23
N GLY A 173 -5.01 4.99 -4.48
CA GLY A 173 -5.69 6.25 -4.77
C GLY A 173 -7.09 6.32 -4.15
N LEU A 174 -7.84 5.21 -4.19
CA LEU A 174 -9.16 5.13 -3.55
C LEU A 174 -9.07 5.20 -2.02
N MET A 175 -8.10 4.52 -1.41
CA MET A 175 -7.87 4.62 0.04
C MET A 175 -7.44 6.03 0.45
N LEU A 176 -6.55 6.66 -0.32
CA LEU A 176 -6.11 8.04 -0.09
C LEU A 176 -7.26 9.03 -0.21
N ALA A 177 -8.20 8.84 -1.16
CA ALA A 177 -9.38 9.69 -1.29
C ALA A 177 -10.28 9.60 -0.05
N GLN A 178 -10.59 8.39 0.42
CA GLN A 178 -11.37 8.19 1.65
C GLN A 178 -10.66 8.80 2.87
N LEU A 179 -9.34 8.65 2.97
CA LEU A 179 -8.56 9.23 4.07
C LEU A 179 -8.49 10.77 4.00
N ALA A 180 -8.37 11.36 2.80
CA ALA A 180 -8.35 12.81 2.63
C ALA A 180 -9.66 13.44 3.13
N GLN A 181 -10.82 12.84 2.82
CA GLN A 181 -12.09 13.28 3.35
C GLN A 181 -12.15 13.21 4.89
N GLN A 182 -11.69 12.08 5.47
CA GLN A 182 -11.65 11.91 6.92
C GLN A 182 -10.71 12.92 7.62
N ARG A 183 -9.70 13.44 6.92
CA ARG A 183 -8.82 14.51 7.40
C ARG A 183 -9.43 15.91 7.24
N GLY A 184 -10.65 16.02 6.69
CA GLY A 184 -11.36 17.26 6.56
C GLY A 184 -11.02 18.05 5.30
N ALA A 185 -10.55 17.40 4.24
CA ALA A 185 -10.42 18.05 2.93
C ALA A 185 -11.76 18.68 2.52
N GLY A 186 -11.72 19.90 2.02
CA GLY A 186 -12.90 20.62 1.56
C GLY A 186 -13.39 20.16 0.18
N CYS A 187 -12.48 19.62 -0.63
CA CYS A 187 -12.78 19.01 -1.92
C CYS A 187 -11.72 17.94 -2.24
N VAL A 188 -12.17 16.74 -2.58
CA VAL A 188 -11.31 15.63 -3.01
C VAL A 188 -11.53 15.33 -4.48
N ILE A 189 -10.55 15.65 -5.30
CA ILE A 189 -10.53 15.42 -6.74
C ILE A 189 -9.66 14.20 -7.02
N VAL A 190 -10.16 13.25 -7.80
CA VAL A 190 -9.37 12.11 -8.26
C VAL A 190 -9.25 12.14 -9.78
N SER A 191 -8.07 11.89 -10.32
CA SER A 191 -7.83 11.84 -11.77
C SER A 191 -7.31 10.48 -12.19
N ASP A 192 -7.95 9.87 -13.22
CA ASP A 192 -7.50 8.61 -13.82
C ASP A 192 -7.99 8.53 -15.28
N PRO A 193 -7.18 8.05 -16.25
CA PRO A 193 -7.61 7.89 -17.63
C PRO A 193 -8.69 6.81 -17.81
N ILE A 194 -8.80 5.84 -16.88
CA ILE A 194 -9.73 4.72 -16.98
C ILE A 194 -11.08 5.10 -16.35
N GLU A 195 -12.14 5.11 -17.16
CA GLU A 195 -13.49 5.50 -16.72
C GLU A 195 -13.98 4.67 -15.54
N TYR A 196 -13.83 3.34 -15.59
CA TYR A 196 -14.21 2.45 -14.48
C TYR A 196 -13.58 2.91 -13.15
N ARG A 197 -12.29 3.27 -13.16
CA ARG A 197 -11.59 3.73 -11.96
C ARG A 197 -12.10 5.09 -11.47
N ARG A 198 -12.46 5.99 -12.38
CA ARG A 198 -13.10 7.26 -12.04
C ARG A 198 -14.45 7.04 -11.35
N GLN A 199 -15.26 6.09 -11.86
CA GLN A 199 -16.53 5.72 -11.23
C GLN A 199 -16.31 5.13 -9.83
N GLN A 200 -15.29 4.26 -9.65
CA GLN A 200 -14.94 3.74 -8.33
C GLN A 200 -14.44 4.83 -7.38
N ALA A 201 -13.76 5.85 -7.87
CA ALA A 201 -13.33 6.98 -7.06
C ALA A 201 -14.53 7.78 -6.51
N LEU A 202 -15.53 8.06 -7.35
CA LEU A 202 -16.79 8.69 -6.91
C LEU A 202 -17.54 7.80 -5.90
N ALA A 203 -17.65 6.50 -6.17
CA ALA A 203 -18.25 5.54 -5.24
C ALA A 203 -17.48 5.45 -3.91
N ALA A 204 -16.17 5.64 -3.92
CA ALA A 204 -15.31 5.70 -2.73
C ALA A 204 -15.43 7.03 -1.97
N GLY A 205 -16.12 8.02 -2.53
CA GLY A 205 -16.42 9.29 -1.89
C GLY A 205 -15.62 10.48 -2.40
N ALA A 206 -14.85 10.37 -3.49
CA ALA A 206 -14.30 11.55 -4.13
C ALA A 206 -15.42 12.49 -4.58
N ASP A 207 -15.24 13.78 -4.41
CA ASP A 207 -16.25 14.79 -4.82
C ASP A 207 -16.30 14.92 -6.34
N VAL A 208 -15.13 14.77 -6.99
CA VAL A 208 -15.00 14.87 -8.44
C VAL A 208 -14.02 13.85 -8.96
N ALA A 209 -14.32 13.24 -10.12
CA ALA A 209 -13.41 12.36 -10.83
C ALA A 209 -13.17 12.89 -12.27
N LEU A 210 -11.90 13.13 -12.61
CA LEU A 210 -11.50 13.81 -13.85
C LEU A 210 -10.79 12.86 -14.81
N ASP A 211 -11.06 13.05 -16.10
CA ASP A 211 -10.30 12.42 -17.20
C ASP A 211 -9.14 13.35 -17.60
N PRO A 212 -7.89 12.95 -17.36
CA PRO A 212 -6.73 13.77 -17.73
C PRO A 212 -6.52 13.85 -19.25
N SER A 213 -7.21 13.02 -20.04
CA SER A 213 -7.12 13.00 -21.51
C SER A 213 -8.15 13.91 -22.20
N ALA A 214 -9.22 14.30 -21.49
CA ALA A 214 -10.31 15.10 -22.07
C ALA A 214 -9.89 16.57 -22.29
N GLN A 215 -9.24 17.17 -21.30
CA GLN A 215 -8.74 18.54 -21.31
C GLN A 215 -7.53 18.65 -20.35
N PRO A 216 -6.71 19.72 -20.44
CA PRO A 216 -5.65 19.95 -19.46
C PRO A 216 -6.17 19.90 -18.02
N LEU A 217 -5.62 19.02 -17.21
CA LEU A 217 -6.11 18.75 -15.86
C LEU A 217 -6.13 20.00 -14.98
N THR A 218 -5.19 20.93 -15.18
CA THR A 218 -5.16 22.22 -14.49
C THR A 218 -6.45 23.04 -14.77
N GLU A 219 -6.88 23.09 -16.03
CA GLU A 219 -8.08 23.84 -16.42
C GLU A 219 -9.34 23.22 -15.81
N GLN A 220 -9.45 21.89 -15.88
CA GLN A 220 -10.56 21.16 -15.27
C GLN A 220 -10.66 21.44 -13.76
N ILE A 221 -9.52 21.38 -13.05
CA ILE A 221 -9.48 21.65 -11.60
C ILE A 221 -9.84 23.09 -11.29
N GLN A 222 -9.29 24.05 -12.03
CA GLN A 222 -9.58 25.47 -11.80
C GLN A 222 -11.05 25.81 -12.03
N ALA A 223 -11.71 25.16 -12.98
CA ALA A 223 -13.15 25.35 -13.23
C ALA A 223 -14.02 24.95 -12.02
N ILE A 224 -13.60 23.97 -11.23
CA ILE A 224 -14.34 23.48 -10.05
C ILE A 224 -13.81 24.05 -8.72
N ASN A 225 -12.58 24.54 -8.67
CA ASN A 225 -11.96 25.08 -7.45
C ASN A 225 -11.85 26.62 -7.48
N TYR A 226 -12.86 27.30 -7.98
CA TYR A 226 -12.95 28.76 -7.99
C TYR A 226 -11.74 29.46 -8.61
N GLY A 227 -11.19 28.91 -9.69
CA GLY A 227 -9.99 29.42 -10.38
C GLY A 227 -8.67 29.06 -9.70
N ARG A 228 -8.69 28.37 -8.56
CA ARG A 228 -7.49 28.00 -7.81
C ARG A 228 -6.96 26.63 -8.23
N LYS A 229 -5.66 26.43 -8.08
CA LYS A 229 -5.00 25.13 -8.11
C LYS A 229 -5.20 24.39 -6.79
N PRO A 230 -4.98 23.04 -6.72
CA PRO A 230 -5.07 22.29 -5.48
C PRO A 230 -4.05 22.74 -4.44
N ASP A 231 -4.44 22.66 -3.17
CA ASP A 231 -3.56 22.87 -2.03
C ASP A 231 -2.64 21.67 -1.80
N VAL A 232 -3.15 20.46 -2.07
CA VAL A 232 -2.39 19.22 -1.97
C VAL A 232 -2.56 18.38 -3.23
N VAL A 233 -1.45 17.88 -3.77
CA VAL A 233 -1.44 16.92 -4.90
C VAL A 233 -0.75 15.64 -4.45
N ILE A 234 -1.43 14.50 -4.55
CA ILE A 234 -0.87 13.19 -4.24
C ILE A 234 -0.72 12.41 -5.55
N VAL A 235 0.51 12.03 -5.89
CA VAL A 235 0.82 11.29 -7.12
C VAL A 235 1.05 9.82 -6.77
N THR A 236 0.14 8.93 -7.22
CA THR A 236 0.23 7.50 -6.93
C THR A 236 0.94 6.67 -8.02
N PRO A 237 0.94 7.05 -9.32
CA PRO A 237 1.72 6.33 -10.34
C PRO A 237 3.24 6.55 -10.18
N SER A 238 4.01 5.52 -10.53
CA SER A 238 5.49 5.53 -10.51
C SER A 238 6.14 6.13 -11.76
N LYS A 239 5.40 6.89 -12.57
CA LYS A 239 5.86 7.49 -13.84
C LYS A 239 6.33 8.93 -13.61
N VAL A 240 7.55 9.27 -14.06
CA VAL A 240 8.13 10.61 -13.88
C VAL A 240 7.29 11.69 -14.57
N GLU A 241 6.71 11.39 -15.73
CA GLU A 241 5.85 12.32 -16.47
C GLU A 241 4.61 12.70 -15.65
N VAL A 242 4.04 11.75 -14.91
CA VAL A 242 2.89 11.98 -14.01
C VAL A 242 3.33 12.73 -12.75
N MET A 243 4.54 12.45 -12.23
CA MET A 243 5.11 13.22 -11.12
C MET A 243 5.35 14.67 -11.52
N GLN A 244 5.86 14.92 -12.73
CA GLN A 244 6.04 16.27 -13.27
C GLN A 244 4.68 16.98 -13.42
N GLN A 245 3.67 16.29 -13.95
CA GLN A 245 2.31 16.83 -13.99
C GLN A 245 1.80 17.21 -12.58
N GLY A 246 2.01 16.35 -11.57
CA GLY A 246 1.67 16.67 -10.18
C GLY A 246 2.35 17.93 -9.65
N MET A 247 3.63 18.13 -10.00
CA MET A 247 4.36 19.35 -9.67
C MET A 247 3.77 20.60 -10.34
N GLU A 248 3.22 20.47 -11.54
CA GLU A 248 2.60 21.60 -12.28
C GLU A 248 1.20 21.93 -11.75
N LEU A 249 0.49 20.93 -11.26
CA LEU A 249 -0.89 21.07 -10.75
C LEU A 249 -0.97 21.85 -9.45
N VAL A 250 -0.01 21.69 -8.54
CA VAL A 250 -0.07 22.28 -7.19
C VAL A 250 -0.07 23.81 -7.22
N GLY A 251 -0.88 24.40 -6.34
CA GLY A 251 -0.94 25.84 -6.12
C GLY A 251 0.21 26.37 -5.26
N PRO A 252 0.35 27.71 -5.19
CA PRO A 252 1.27 28.36 -4.24
C PRO A 252 0.95 27.96 -2.79
N GLY A 253 1.99 27.75 -1.97
CA GLY A 253 1.90 27.29 -0.59
C GLY A 253 1.58 25.79 -0.47
N GLY A 254 1.34 25.09 -1.58
CA GLY A 254 0.84 23.75 -1.57
C GLY A 254 1.89 22.65 -1.43
N THR A 255 1.43 21.43 -1.26
CA THR A 255 2.27 20.23 -1.10
C THR A 255 2.04 19.24 -2.25
N VAL A 256 3.14 18.71 -2.82
CA VAL A 256 3.13 17.53 -3.69
C VAL A 256 3.68 16.34 -2.93
N LEU A 257 2.91 15.27 -2.84
CA LEU A 257 3.34 14.00 -2.27
C LEU A 257 3.58 12.97 -3.39
N LEU A 258 4.79 12.47 -3.53
CA LEU A 258 5.10 11.31 -4.37
C LEU A 258 4.92 10.03 -3.53
N PHE A 259 3.93 9.23 -3.90
CA PHE A 259 3.54 8.03 -3.14
C PHE A 259 4.25 6.76 -3.63
N ALA A 260 4.63 6.69 -4.89
CA ALA A 260 5.37 5.57 -5.46
C ALA A 260 6.70 6.04 -6.10
N PRO A 261 7.78 5.24 -6.03
CA PRO A 261 9.07 5.61 -6.61
C PRO A 261 9.11 5.29 -8.11
N PRO A 262 9.77 6.10 -8.94
CA PRO A 262 10.16 5.71 -10.28
C PRO A 262 11.38 4.77 -10.25
N ALA A 263 11.79 4.23 -11.41
CA ALA A 263 13.04 3.49 -11.53
C ALA A 263 14.25 4.38 -11.17
N PRO A 264 15.34 3.79 -10.62
CA PRO A 264 16.47 4.56 -10.06
C PRO A 264 17.19 5.48 -11.05
N ASP A 265 17.14 5.16 -12.34
CA ASP A 265 17.74 5.93 -13.44
C ASP A 265 16.90 7.13 -13.87
N LYS A 266 15.67 7.24 -13.39
CA LYS A 266 14.74 8.31 -13.76
C LYS A 266 14.92 9.54 -12.90
N LEU A 267 15.01 10.70 -13.53
CA LEU A 267 15.17 11.99 -12.88
C LEU A 267 13.89 12.82 -13.04
N LEU A 268 13.43 13.40 -11.94
CA LEU A 268 12.34 14.38 -11.94
C LEU A 268 12.94 15.79 -12.02
N PRO A 269 12.78 16.51 -13.14
CA PRO A 269 13.21 17.90 -13.22
C PRO A 269 12.30 18.77 -12.33
N VAL A 270 12.93 19.62 -11.53
CA VAL A 270 12.21 20.60 -10.70
C VAL A 270 12.70 22.01 -11.03
N ALA A 271 11.83 23.02 -10.92
CA ALA A 271 12.15 24.42 -11.10
C ALA A 271 12.37 25.10 -9.73
N PRO A 272 13.62 25.24 -9.23
CA PRO A 272 13.87 25.75 -7.87
C PRO A 272 13.32 27.15 -7.63
N ASN A 273 13.36 28.01 -8.64
CA ASN A 273 12.80 29.37 -8.56
C ASN A 273 11.29 29.33 -8.25
N ARG A 274 10.53 28.45 -8.94
CA ARG A 274 9.10 28.28 -8.70
C ARG A 274 8.85 27.72 -7.30
N LEU A 275 9.60 26.68 -6.89
CA LEU A 275 9.46 26.10 -5.55
C LEU A 275 9.68 27.16 -4.47
N PHE A 276 10.71 28.00 -4.63
CA PHE A 276 11.07 29.02 -3.66
C PHE A 276 10.02 30.13 -3.55
N PHE A 277 9.65 30.76 -4.68
CA PHE A 277 8.75 31.92 -4.65
C PHE A 277 7.29 31.56 -4.46
N GLN A 278 6.89 30.33 -4.74
CA GLN A 278 5.54 29.84 -4.47
C GLN A 278 5.46 28.97 -3.20
N GLU A 279 6.53 28.83 -2.43
CA GLU A 279 6.60 28.05 -1.19
C GLU A 279 6.07 26.61 -1.33
N ILE A 280 6.33 25.96 -2.49
CA ILE A 280 5.86 24.63 -2.78
C ILE A 280 6.70 23.60 -2.03
N THR A 281 6.03 22.70 -1.31
CA THR A 281 6.66 21.58 -0.62
C THR A 281 6.58 20.31 -1.47
N LEU A 282 7.75 19.67 -1.75
CA LEU A 282 7.81 18.33 -2.33
C LEU A 282 8.13 17.31 -1.23
N ARG A 283 7.26 16.31 -1.08
CA ARG A 283 7.42 15.24 -0.08
C ARG A 283 7.30 13.86 -0.72
N THR A 284 7.84 12.87 -0.02
CA THR A 284 7.74 11.44 -0.38
C THR A 284 7.21 10.65 0.81
N SER A 285 6.54 9.52 0.55
CA SER A 285 6.17 8.56 1.58
C SER A 285 6.63 7.18 1.16
N TYR A 286 7.24 6.43 2.09
CA TYR A 286 7.71 5.08 1.83
C TYR A 286 7.30 4.15 2.96
N SER A 287 6.47 3.14 2.61
CA SER A 287 6.00 2.09 3.51
C SER A 287 5.31 2.62 4.78
N ALA A 288 5.19 1.79 5.80
CA ALA A 288 4.53 2.08 7.06
C ALA A 288 5.29 1.49 8.24
N GLY A 289 4.81 1.75 9.44
CA GLY A 289 5.30 1.16 10.68
C GLY A 289 4.18 0.64 11.56
N PRO A 290 4.53 0.13 12.75
CA PRO A 290 3.56 -0.51 13.65
C PRO A 290 2.44 0.41 14.16
N TYR A 291 2.63 1.71 14.08
CA TYR A 291 1.60 2.67 14.46
C TYR A 291 0.49 2.77 13.39
N GLU A 292 0.90 2.88 12.14
CA GLU A 292 -0.03 3.01 11.02
C GLU A 292 -0.79 1.69 10.76
N THR A 293 -0.18 0.52 10.99
CA THR A 293 -0.87 -0.78 10.84
C THR A 293 -2.02 -0.95 11.85
N ARG A 294 -1.81 -0.50 13.10
CA ARG A 294 -2.87 -0.50 14.12
C ARG A 294 -4.00 0.46 13.76
N GLN A 295 -3.69 1.65 13.28
CA GLN A 295 -4.72 2.59 12.79
C GLN A 295 -5.48 2.03 11.59
N ALA A 296 -4.79 1.38 10.66
CA ALA A 296 -5.40 0.75 9.50
C ALA A 296 -6.41 -0.34 9.91
N LEU A 297 -6.04 -1.19 10.86
CA LEU A 297 -6.94 -2.20 11.42
C LEU A 297 -8.22 -1.58 11.99
N GLU A 298 -8.10 -0.52 12.80
CA GLU A 298 -9.27 0.15 13.38
C GLU A 298 -10.15 0.82 12.32
N LEU A 299 -9.56 1.47 11.31
CA LEU A 299 -10.34 2.08 10.22
C LEU A 299 -11.12 1.05 9.40
N LEU A 300 -10.54 -0.12 9.15
CA LEU A 300 -11.22 -1.23 8.49
C LEU A 300 -12.34 -1.79 9.38
N ARG A 301 -12.04 -2.01 10.66
CA ARG A 301 -13.00 -2.52 11.65
C ARG A 301 -14.24 -1.65 11.79
N TYR A 302 -14.06 -0.32 11.85
CA TYR A 302 -15.18 0.62 11.93
C TYR A 302 -15.80 0.98 10.57
N GLY A 303 -15.44 0.29 9.49
CA GLY A 303 -15.97 0.54 8.14
C GLY A 303 -15.66 1.94 7.59
N ARG A 304 -14.60 2.57 8.12
CA ARG A 304 -14.17 3.89 7.63
C ARG A 304 -13.46 3.80 6.28
N ILE A 305 -12.95 2.62 5.96
CA ILE A 305 -12.44 2.26 4.62
C ILE A 305 -13.26 1.06 4.14
N ARG A 306 -13.86 1.18 2.97
CA ARG A 306 -14.74 0.17 2.38
C ARG A 306 -13.91 -0.81 1.54
N ALA A 307 -13.55 -1.94 2.12
CA ALA A 307 -12.72 -2.97 1.46
C ALA A 307 -13.39 -3.51 0.18
N GLU A 308 -14.71 -3.65 0.19
CA GLU A 308 -15.50 -4.20 -0.92
C GLU A 308 -15.41 -3.37 -2.19
N SER A 309 -15.19 -2.05 -2.06
CA SER A 309 -15.01 -1.15 -3.21
C SER A 309 -13.58 -1.17 -3.77
N ILE A 310 -12.64 -1.80 -3.07
CA ILE A 310 -11.22 -1.80 -3.40
C ILE A 310 -10.79 -3.16 -3.94
N ILE A 311 -11.25 -4.26 -3.34
CA ILE A 311 -10.86 -5.63 -3.72
C ILE A 311 -11.76 -6.10 -4.88
N THR A 312 -11.16 -6.24 -6.07
CA THR A 312 -11.92 -6.56 -7.30
C THR A 312 -11.67 -7.97 -7.82
N HIS A 313 -10.51 -8.55 -7.54
CA HIS A 313 -10.13 -9.86 -8.10
C HIS A 313 -9.60 -10.79 -7.03
N ARG A 314 -9.98 -12.07 -7.16
CA ARG A 314 -9.65 -13.16 -6.24
C ARG A 314 -9.07 -14.30 -7.03
N PHE A 315 -7.95 -14.84 -6.57
CA PHE A 315 -7.28 -15.99 -7.18
C PHE A 315 -6.88 -17.00 -6.10
N GLU A 316 -6.81 -18.26 -6.48
CA GLU A 316 -6.18 -19.27 -5.65
C GLU A 316 -4.65 -19.20 -5.80
N LEU A 317 -3.92 -19.74 -4.81
CA LEU A 317 -2.46 -19.75 -4.80
C LEU A 317 -1.88 -20.37 -6.07
N GLY A 318 -2.49 -21.45 -6.58
CA GLY A 318 -2.10 -22.10 -7.84
C GLY A 318 -2.27 -21.22 -9.08
N GLN A 319 -3.03 -20.12 -8.97
CA GLN A 319 -3.27 -19.17 -10.05
C GLN A 319 -2.39 -17.90 -9.94
N ALA A 320 -1.36 -17.91 -9.08
CA ALA A 320 -0.50 -16.74 -8.83
C ALA A 320 0.07 -16.11 -10.10
N ALA A 321 0.49 -16.92 -11.08
CA ALA A 321 0.99 -16.42 -12.36
C ALA A 321 -0.04 -15.54 -13.11
N GLN A 322 -1.32 -15.93 -13.08
CA GLN A 322 -2.40 -15.14 -13.69
C GLN A 322 -2.66 -13.84 -12.91
N ALA A 323 -2.62 -13.93 -11.58
CA ALA A 323 -2.80 -12.79 -10.70
C ALA A 323 -1.68 -11.74 -10.87
N PHE A 324 -0.42 -12.14 -10.95
CA PHE A 324 0.73 -11.25 -11.20
C PHE A 324 0.63 -10.60 -12.58
N LYS A 325 0.29 -11.36 -13.62
CA LYS A 325 0.07 -10.84 -14.97
C LYS A 325 -1.04 -9.78 -15.00
N LEU A 326 -2.13 -10.00 -14.24
CA LEU A 326 -3.21 -9.02 -14.12
C LEU A 326 -2.74 -7.76 -13.39
N VAL A 327 -1.97 -7.88 -12.30
CA VAL A 327 -1.46 -6.71 -11.56
C VAL A 327 -0.45 -5.92 -12.39
N ALA A 328 0.36 -6.59 -13.23
CA ALA A 328 1.28 -5.92 -14.15
C ALA A 328 0.55 -5.11 -15.24
N ASN A 329 -0.65 -5.55 -15.67
CA ASN A 329 -1.48 -4.90 -16.68
C ASN A 329 -2.93 -4.78 -16.18
N PRO A 330 -3.19 -3.91 -15.20
CA PRO A 330 -4.37 -4.04 -14.35
C PRO A 330 -5.69 -3.65 -15.02
N GLY A 331 -5.70 -2.81 -16.07
CA GLY A 331 -6.97 -2.35 -16.66
C GLY A 331 -7.95 -1.86 -15.58
N ASN A 332 -9.09 -2.54 -15.46
CA ASN A 332 -10.11 -2.27 -14.44
C ASN A 332 -9.80 -2.89 -13.07
N ALA A 333 -8.78 -3.74 -12.94
CA ALA A 333 -8.42 -4.30 -11.64
C ALA A 333 -7.90 -3.21 -10.70
N LEU A 334 -8.32 -3.29 -9.43
CA LEU A 334 -7.86 -2.43 -8.35
C LEU A 334 -6.95 -3.24 -7.41
N LYS A 335 -7.53 -3.95 -6.44
CA LYS A 335 -6.77 -4.85 -5.56
C LYS A 335 -7.03 -6.30 -5.94
N VAL A 336 -5.95 -7.05 -6.05
CA VAL A 336 -5.95 -8.50 -6.29
C VAL A 336 -5.54 -9.19 -4.99
N VAL A 337 -6.29 -10.21 -4.59
CA VAL A 337 -6.04 -11.01 -3.39
C VAL A 337 -5.89 -12.48 -3.77
N ILE A 338 -4.89 -13.14 -3.20
CA ILE A 338 -4.64 -14.58 -3.33
C ILE A 338 -5.08 -15.29 -2.05
N PHE A 339 -5.76 -16.42 -2.23
CA PHE A 339 -6.21 -17.32 -1.19
C PHE A 339 -5.51 -18.67 -1.33
N PRO A 340 -5.26 -19.44 -0.25
CA PRO A 340 -4.93 -20.84 -0.36
C PRO A 340 -6.11 -21.61 -1.00
N GLU A 341 -5.80 -22.73 -1.67
CA GLU A 341 -6.84 -23.55 -2.29
C GLU A 341 -7.85 -24.09 -1.26
N GLY A 342 -9.13 -24.04 -1.60
CA GLY A 342 -10.21 -24.54 -0.75
C GLY A 342 -10.48 -23.69 0.52
N ALA A 343 -10.12 -22.41 0.51
CA ALA A 343 -10.36 -21.48 1.63
C ALA A 343 -11.73 -20.83 1.56
#